data_d4eb5f4cd41c5b95f6e29486887cb2d0
#
_entry.id   d4eb5f4cd41c5b95f6e29486887cb2d0
#
_cell.length_a   1.000
_cell.length_b   1.000
_cell.length_c   1.000
_cell.angle_alpha   90.00
_cell.angle_beta   90.00
_cell.angle_gamma   90.00
#
_symmetry.space_group_name_H-M   'P 1'
#
loop_
_entity.id
_entity.type
_entity.pdbx_description
1 polymer ?
#
loop_
_entity_poly.entity_id
_entity_poly.type
_entity_poly.pdbx_seq_one_letter_code
_entity_poly.pdbx_strand_id
1 'polypeptide(L)'
;MSGYLNRVQLIGNLGQDPEVRITQAGRKIVTLNIATSESWRDQRSGERIERTEWHRVVIFNEGLAGIAEEYLTKGAKVLVEGKLATNKWKDRDGNDRYTTEVQLQPYNGMLTFLDSKKRNEERAAGREGAPCEQATMGAGGSELDDQIPF
;
A
#
# COMPACT_ATOMS: atom_id res chain seq x y z
N MET A 1 -18.50 -19.98 -21.68
CA MET A 1 -17.74 -19.96 -20.41
C MET A 1 -16.28 -20.26 -20.71
N SER A 2 -15.40 -19.36 -20.43
CA SER A 2 -13.97 -19.68 -20.49
C SER A 2 -13.55 -20.26 -19.14
N GLY A 3 -12.98 -21.46 -19.12
CA GLY A 3 -12.47 -22.12 -17.91
C GLY A 3 -11.12 -21.56 -17.43
N TYR A 4 -10.84 -20.25 -17.65
CA TYR A 4 -9.56 -19.62 -17.31
C TYR A 4 -9.76 -18.59 -16.22
N LEU A 5 -8.83 -18.56 -15.26
CA LEU A 5 -8.77 -17.55 -14.21
C LEU A 5 -7.40 -16.86 -14.26
N ASN A 6 -7.41 -15.52 -14.35
CA ASN A 6 -6.22 -14.70 -14.24
C ASN A 6 -6.46 -13.67 -13.12
N ARG A 7 -5.92 -13.96 -11.94
CA ARG A 7 -6.06 -13.13 -10.75
C ARG A 7 -4.76 -13.15 -9.95
N VAL A 8 -4.28 -11.98 -9.58
CA VAL A 8 -3.08 -11.79 -8.77
C VAL A 8 -3.46 -10.95 -7.56
N GLN A 9 -3.07 -11.40 -6.39
CA GLN A 9 -3.20 -10.64 -5.14
C GLN A 9 -1.80 -10.39 -4.59
N LEU A 10 -1.53 -9.16 -4.22
CA LEU A 10 -0.26 -8.74 -3.64
C LEU A 10 -0.53 -7.94 -2.36
N ILE A 11 0.21 -8.27 -1.31
CA ILE A 11 0.30 -7.46 -0.10
C ILE A 11 1.74 -7.01 0.05
N GLY A 12 1.96 -5.72 0.06
CA GLY A 12 3.31 -5.18 0.16
C GLY A 12 3.32 -3.69 0.46
N ASN A 13 4.49 -3.12 0.49
CA ASN A 13 4.69 -1.71 0.77
C ASN A 13 5.07 -0.96 -0.51
N LEU A 14 4.60 0.28 -0.64
CA LEU A 14 5.03 1.13 -1.75
C LEU A 14 6.49 1.53 -1.59
N GLY A 15 7.28 1.31 -2.62
CA GLY A 15 8.69 1.72 -2.66
C GLY A 15 8.88 3.19 -2.96
N GLN A 16 7.90 3.80 -3.62
CA GLN A 16 7.88 5.21 -3.99
C GLN A 16 6.45 5.74 -4.01
N ASP A 17 6.30 7.06 -4.10
CA ASP A 17 5.00 7.69 -4.26
C ASP A 17 4.33 7.25 -5.57
N PRO A 18 2.98 7.21 -5.63
CA PRO A 18 2.25 6.86 -6.83
C PRO A 18 2.60 7.78 -8.01
N GLU A 19 2.90 7.19 -9.16
CA GLU A 19 3.14 7.94 -10.39
C GLU A 19 1.83 8.11 -11.15
N VAL A 20 1.36 9.34 -11.24
CA VAL A 20 0.10 9.67 -11.92
C VAL A 20 0.37 10.13 -13.35
N ARG A 21 -0.32 9.55 -14.31
CA ARG A 21 -0.28 9.94 -15.72
C ARG A 21 -1.70 10.15 -16.23
N ILE A 22 -1.86 11.16 -17.08
CA ILE A 22 -3.11 11.43 -17.77
C ILE A 22 -2.92 11.03 -19.24
N THR A 23 -3.80 10.17 -19.74
CA THR A 23 -3.80 9.76 -21.15
C THR A 23 -4.33 10.88 -22.04
N GLN A 24 -4.08 10.79 -23.36
CA GLN A 24 -4.63 11.74 -24.35
C GLN A 24 -6.17 11.77 -24.35
N ALA A 25 -6.82 10.70 -23.89
CA ALA A 25 -8.26 10.63 -23.70
C ALA A 25 -8.76 11.25 -22.37
N GLY A 26 -7.87 11.88 -21.58
CA GLY A 26 -8.20 12.50 -20.31
C GLY A 26 -8.38 11.52 -19.14
N ARG A 27 -8.06 10.24 -19.32
CA ARG A 27 -8.18 9.23 -18.26
C ARG A 27 -6.94 9.23 -17.36
N LYS A 28 -7.17 9.22 -16.07
CA LYS A 28 -6.11 9.12 -15.07
C LYS A 28 -5.66 7.66 -14.91
N ILE A 29 -4.36 7.42 -15.03
CA ILE A 29 -3.71 6.14 -14.78
C ILE A 29 -2.68 6.34 -13.68
N VAL A 30 -2.67 5.45 -12.70
CA VAL A 30 -1.71 5.47 -11.60
C VAL A 30 -0.86 4.21 -11.63
N THR A 31 0.45 4.40 -11.58
CA THR A 31 1.42 3.30 -11.48
C THR A 31 1.98 3.24 -10.06
N LEU A 32 1.91 2.06 -9.46
CA LEU A 32 2.46 1.76 -8.15
C LEU A 32 3.61 0.77 -8.29
N ASN A 33 4.68 0.95 -7.51
CA ASN A 33 5.73 -0.04 -7.33
C ASN A 33 5.63 -0.62 -5.93
N ILE A 34 5.25 -1.90 -5.84
CA ILE A 34 5.00 -2.60 -4.60
C ILE A 34 6.12 -3.59 -4.33
N ALA A 35 6.72 -3.50 -3.16
CA ALA A 35 7.72 -4.43 -2.66
C ALA A 35 7.08 -5.52 -1.83
N THR A 36 7.38 -6.77 -2.15
CA THR A 36 7.08 -7.93 -1.33
C THR A 36 8.39 -8.54 -0.84
N SER A 37 8.57 -8.64 0.47
CA SER A 37 9.81 -9.17 1.07
C SER A 37 9.53 -10.50 1.75
N GLU A 38 10.38 -11.46 1.46
CA GLU A 38 10.42 -12.77 2.09
C GLU A 38 11.71 -12.89 2.89
N SER A 39 11.64 -13.46 4.08
CA SER A 39 12.82 -13.72 4.89
C SER A 39 12.79 -15.15 5.43
N TRP A 40 13.92 -15.83 5.31
CA TRP A 40 14.10 -17.17 5.86
C TRP A 40 15.50 -17.31 6.46
N ARG A 41 15.66 -18.32 7.28
CA ARG A 41 16.95 -18.66 7.85
C ARG A 41 17.56 -19.80 7.03
N ASP A 42 18.78 -19.59 6.54
CA ASP A 42 19.53 -20.63 5.87
C ASP A 42 19.90 -21.74 6.87
N GLN A 43 19.56 -22.98 6.55
CA GLN A 43 19.80 -24.12 7.41
C GLN A 43 21.29 -24.49 7.52
N ARG A 44 22.12 -24.06 6.57
CA ARG A 44 23.55 -24.36 6.55
C ARG A 44 24.37 -23.30 7.27
N SER A 45 24.13 -22.03 7.01
CA SER A 45 24.88 -20.90 7.61
C SER A 45 24.24 -20.36 8.87
N GLY A 46 22.94 -20.63 9.10
CA GLY A 46 22.16 -20.03 10.20
C GLY A 46 21.85 -18.54 10.00
N GLU A 47 22.25 -17.97 8.88
CA GLU A 47 22.04 -16.56 8.56
C GLU A 47 20.62 -16.30 8.10
N ARG A 48 20.13 -15.10 8.39
CA ARG A 48 18.84 -14.63 7.90
C ARG A 48 19.03 -14.04 6.50
N ILE A 49 18.39 -14.66 5.53
CA ILE A 49 18.37 -14.19 4.15
C ILE A 49 17.05 -13.45 3.93
N GLU A 50 17.13 -12.27 3.34
CA GLU A 50 15.96 -11.48 2.94
C GLU A 50 16.00 -11.26 1.43
N ARG A 51 14.87 -11.50 0.77
CA ARG A 51 14.69 -11.28 -0.66
C ARG A 51 13.47 -10.39 -0.89
N THR A 52 13.65 -9.32 -1.62
CA THR A 52 12.58 -8.39 -1.99
C THR A 52 12.31 -8.47 -3.49
N GLU A 53 11.06 -8.68 -3.85
CA GLU A 53 10.58 -8.63 -5.23
C GLU A 53 9.76 -7.36 -5.45
N TRP A 54 9.98 -6.73 -6.60
CA TRP A 54 9.31 -5.50 -6.99
C TRP A 54 8.24 -5.77 -8.03
N HIS A 55 7.02 -5.36 -7.74
CA HIS A 55 5.87 -5.56 -8.61
C HIS A 55 5.38 -4.22 -9.13
N ARG A 56 5.25 -4.14 -10.46
CA ARG A 56 4.62 -2.99 -11.10
C ARG A 56 3.12 -3.22 -11.17
N VAL A 57 2.35 -2.30 -10.60
CA VAL A 57 0.88 -2.32 -10.58
C VAL A 57 0.37 -1.08 -11.28
N VAL A 58 -0.54 -1.25 -12.23
CA VAL A 58 -1.13 -0.15 -13.00
C VAL A 58 -2.63 -0.11 -12.77
N ILE A 59 -3.12 1.04 -12.33
CA ILE A 59 -4.53 1.26 -12.02
C ILE A 59 -5.18 2.02 -13.19
N PHE A 60 -6.10 1.35 -13.88
CA PHE A 60 -6.90 1.92 -14.96
C PHE A 60 -8.29 2.39 -14.50
N ASN A 61 -8.69 2.02 -13.28
CA ASN A 61 -9.93 2.47 -12.68
C ASN A 61 -9.75 3.89 -12.14
N GLU A 62 -10.48 4.86 -12.69
CA GLU A 62 -10.38 6.28 -12.31
C GLU A 62 -10.72 6.53 -10.83
N GLY A 63 -11.70 5.81 -10.27
CA GLY A 63 -12.06 5.91 -8.87
C GLY A 63 -10.93 5.44 -7.95
N LEU A 64 -10.33 4.28 -8.24
CA LEU A 64 -9.18 3.76 -7.50
C LEU A 64 -7.93 4.61 -7.73
N ALA A 65 -7.74 5.16 -8.93
CA ALA A 65 -6.62 6.03 -9.24
C ALA A 65 -6.67 7.33 -8.43
N GLY A 66 -7.86 7.94 -8.28
CA GLY A 66 -8.04 9.13 -7.44
C GLY A 66 -7.74 8.86 -5.97
N ILE A 67 -8.25 7.75 -5.44
CA ILE A 67 -7.99 7.34 -4.05
C ILE A 67 -6.50 7.03 -3.85
N ALA A 68 -5.86 6.35 -4.80
CA ALA A 68 -4.44 6.04 -4.72
C ALA A 68 -3.56 7.30 -4.72
N GLU A 69 -3.89 8.30 -5.54
CA GLU A 69 -3.19 9.58 -5.58
C GLU A 69 -3.32 10.36 -4.28
N GLU A 70 -4.52 10.38 -3.68
CA GLU A 70 -4.82 11.18 -2.49
C GLU A 70 -4.26 10.57 -1.20
N TYR A 71 -4.35 9.25 -1.05
CA TYR A 71 -4.07 8.59 0.21
C TYR A 71 -2.78 7.77 0.25
N LEU A 72 -2.23 7.37 -0.89
CA LEU A 72 -1.02 6.58 -0.93
C LEU A 72 0.24 7.44 -0.94
N THR A 73 1.18 7.04 -0.11
CA THR A 73 2.53 7.62 -0.06
C THR A 73 3.57 6.51 0.00
N LYS A 74 4.82 6.85 -0.27
CA LYS A 74 5.94 5.93 -0.10
C LYS A 74 5.90 5.26 1.28
N GLY A 75 6.05 3.94 1.31
CA GLY A 75 6.04 3.12 2.51
C GLY A 75 4.65 2.64 2.97
N ALA A 76 3.57 3.12 2.34
CA ALA A 76 2.22 2.67 2.65
C ALA A 76 2.05 1.18 2.36
N LYS A 77 1.39 0.46 3.26
CA LYS A 77 1.08 -0.96 3.10
C LYS A 77 -0.29 -1.13 2.45
N VAL A 78 -0.33 -1.88 1.37
CA VAL A 78 -1.54 -2.06 0.57
C VAL A 78 -1.76 -3.52 0.20
N LEU A 79 -3.02 -3.90 0.05
CA LEU A 79 -3.48 -5.08 -0.64
C LEU A 79 -4.01 -4.65 -2.00
N VAL A 80 -3.48 -5.23 -3.06
CA VAL A 80 -3.98 -5.03 -4.43
C VAL A 80 -4.40 -6.37 -5.03
N GLU A 81 -5.48 -6.33 -5.77
CA GLU A 81 -5.95 -7.46 -6.56
C GLU A 81 -6.22 -7.00 -7.99
N GLY A 82 -5.69 -7.72 -8.95
CA GLY A 82 -5.84 -7.43 -10.36
C GLY A 82 -5.53 -8.62 -11.24
N LYS A 83 -5.38 -8.39 -12.51
CA LYS A 83 -4.95 -9.41 -13.48
C LYS A 83 -3.50 -9.21 -13.89
N LEU A 84 -2.79 -10.29 -14.13
CA LEU A 84 -1.46 -10.26 -14.73
C LEU A 84 -1.59 -9.96 -16.23
N ALA A 85 -0.85 -8.98 -16.70
CA ALA A 85 -0.80 -8.63 -18.13
C ALA A 85 0.66 -8.38 -18.55
N THR A 86 1.00 -8.84 -19.73
CA THR A 86 2.29 -8.59 -20.34
C THR A 86 2.11 -7.67 -21.53
N ASN A 87 2.72 -6.49 -21.46
CA ASN A 87 2.71 -5.50 -22.54
C ASN A 87 4.01 -5.61 -23.34
N LYS A 88 3.85 -5.68 -24.67
CA LYS A 88 4.97 -5.61 -25.59
C LYS A 88 5.18 -4.16 -26.01
N TRP A 89 6.42 -3.70 -25.94
CA TRP A 89 6.79 -2.37 -26.39
C TRP A 89 8.14 -2.42 -27.13
N LYS A 90 8.40 -1.42 -27.95
CA LYS A 90 9.68 -1.33 -28.68
C LYS A 90 10.60 -0.35 -27.99
N ASP A 91 11.84 -0.80 -27.78
CA ASP A 91 12.92 0.03 -27.28
C ASP A 91 13.37 1.04 -28.36
N ARG A 92 14.15 2.03 -27.96
CA ARG A 92 14.74 3.03 -28.88
C ARG A 92 15.56 2.41 -30.00
N ASP A 93 16.12 1.24 -29.75
CA ASP A 93 16.92 0.45 -30.72
C ASP A 93 16.06 -0.45 -31.62
N GLY A 94 14.72 -0.38 -31.52
CA GLY A 94 13.78 -1.17 -32.31
C GLY A 94 13.58 -2.61 -31.83
N ASN A 95 14.16 -3.00 -30.70
CA ASN A 95 14.00 -4.33 -30.12
C ASN A 95 12.66 -4.47 -29.39
N ASP A 96 12.05 -5.64 -29.54
CA ASP A 96 10.83 -5.97 -28.82
C ASP A 96 11.15 -6.25 -27.34
N ARG A 97 10.52 -5.50 -26.45
CA ARG A 97 10.61 -5.67 -24.99
C ARG A 97 9.25 -6.05 -24.42
N TYR A 98 9.26 -6.81 -23.35
CA TYR A 98 8.07 -7.27 -22.65
C TYR A 98 8.13 -6.77 -21.21
N THR A 99 7.05 -6.15 -20.76
CA THR A 99 6.88 -5.75 -19.36
C THR A 99 5.65 -6.44 -18.80
N THR A 100 5.86 -7.22 -17.74
CA THR A 100 4.77 -7.87 -17.01
C THR A 100 4.35 -6.98 -15.87
N GLU A 101 3.07 -6.70 -15.78
CA GLU A 101 2.48 -5.83 -14.76
C GLU A 101 1.14 -6.38 -14.28
N VAL A 102 0.74 -5.98 -13.06
CA VAL A 102 -0.60 -6.27 -12.52
C VAL A 102 -1.50 -5.09 -12.86
N GLN A 103 -2.59 -5.35 -13.56
CA GLN A 103 -3.55 -4.33 -14.00
C GLN A 103 -4.82 -4.38 -13.17
N LEU A 104 -5.17 -3.25 -12.54
CA LEU A 104 -6.44 -3.03 -11.87
C LEU A 104 -7.42 -2.38 -12.83
N GLN A 105 -8.32 -3.20 -13.38
CA GLN A 105 -9.37 -2.74 -14.29
C GLN A 105 -10.65 -2.36 -13.53
N PRO A 106 -11.57 -1.59 -14.12
CA PRO A 106 -12.76 -1.10 -13.44
C PRO A 106 -13.63 -2.16 -12.77
N TYR A 107 -13.66 -3.38 -13.31
CA TYR A 107 -14.54 -4.45 -12.81
C TYR A 107 -13.83 -5.52 -11.97
N ASN A 108 -12.51 -5.64 -12.11
CA ASN A 108 -11.74 -6.73 -11.50
C ASN A 108 -10.58 -6.23 -10.64
N GLY A 109 -10.51 -4.95 -10.36
CA GLY A 109 -9.47 -4.35 -9.54
C GLY A 109 -9.95 -4.03 -8.14
N MET A 110 -9.15 -4.39 -7.14
CA MET A 110 -9.38 -4.03 -5.74
C MET A 110 -8.10 -3.42 -5.17
N LEU A 111 -8.26 -2.37 -4.39
CA LEU A 111 -7.21 -1.71 -3.64
C LEU A 111 -7.69 -1.50 -2.20
N THR A 112 -6.95 -2.02 -1.25
CA THR A 112 -7.26 -1.89 0.18
C THR A 112 -6.04 -1.38 0.93
N PHE A 113 -6.24 -0.35 1.75
CA PHE A 113 -5.19 0.18 2.63
C PHE A 113 -5.10 -0.69 3.87
N LEU A 114 -3.90 -1.12 4.20
CA LEU A 114 -3.62 -1.96 5.37
C LEU A 114 -2.92 -1.18 6.49
N ASP A 115 -2.54 0.07 6.25
CA ASP A 115 -2.01 0.93 7.29
C ASP A 115 -3.13 1.40 8.22
N SER A 116 -3.01 1.10 9.51
CA SER A 116 -3.90 1.63 10.51
C SER A 116 -3.72 3.15 10.66
N LYS A 117 -4.80 3.88 10.87
CA LYS A 117 -4.90 5.35 10.99
C LYS A 117 -3.94 6.03 11.99
N LYS A 118 -3.20 5.29 12.80
CA LYS A 118 -2.28 5.83 13.80
C LYS A 118 -1.13 6.67 13.23
N ARG A 119 -0.80 6.51 11.95
CA ARG A 119 0.32 7.25 11.32
C ARG A 119 -0.03 8.66 10.88
N ASN A 120 -1.31 8.99 10.75
CA ASN A 120 -1.75 10.35 10.40
C ASN A 120 -1.87 11.27 11.63
N GLU A 121 -2.05 10.74 12.81
CA GLU A 121 -2.15 11.54 14.04
C GLU A 121 -0.78 12.03 14.52
N GLU A 122 0.29 11.28 14.32
CA GLU A 122 1.66 11.72 14.66
C GLU A 122 2.17 12.84 13.76
N ARG A 123 1.68 12.98 12.52
CA ARG A 123 2.01 14.12 11.66
C ARG A 123 1.20 15.37 11.96
N ALA A 124 0.01 15.23 12.54
CA ALA A 124 -0.84 16.35 12.96
C ALA A 124 -0.44 16.86 14.37
N ALA A 125 0.08 16.00 15.24
CA ALA A 125 0.53 16.36 16.60
C ALA A 125 1.89 17.07 16.67
N GLY A 126 2.63 17.15 15.56
CA GLY A 126 3.93 17.81 15.47
C GLY A 126 3.87 19.34 15.25
N ARG A 127 2.69 19.94 15.25
CA ARG A 127 2.51 21.39 15.01
C ARG A 127 1.58 22.03 16.01
N GLU A 128 1.91 21.98 17.31
CA GLU A 128 1.48 22.99 18.26
C GLU A 128 2.25 22.75 19.56
N GLY A 129 3.35 23.47 19.67
CA GLY A 129 3.98 23.73 20.93
C GLY A 129 3.44 25.01 21.48
N ALA A 130 2.88 24.99 22.68
CA ALA A 130 2.99 26.06 23.64
C ALA A 130 2.39 25.64 24.99
N PRO A 131 3.00 26.03 26.10
CA PRO A 131 2.71 25.54 27.42
C PRO A 131 1.74 26.44 28.16
N CYS A 132 0.99 25.89 29.10
CA CYS A 132 0.50 26.58 30.31
C CYS A 132 -0.04 25.54 31.28
N GLU A 133 0.67 25.35 32.33
CA GLU A 133 0.54 25.92 33.68
C GLU A 133 -0.59 25.34 34.52
N GLN A 134 -0.14 24.68 35.51
CA GLN A 134 -0.64 24.36 36.86
C GLN A 134 -2.03 24.84 37.28
N ALA A 135 -2.80 23.94 37.83
CA ALA A 135 -3.52 24.20 39.08
C ALA A 135 -3.93 22.89 39.76
N THR A 136 -3.61 22.86 40.96
CA THR A 136 -3.65 21.97 42.09
C THR A 136 -5.05 21.53 42.57
N MET A 137 -5.06 20.36 43.23
CA MET A 137 -5.85 19.95 44.42
C MET A 137 -7.28 19.41 44.20
N GLY A 138 -7.45 18.24 44.82
CA GLY A 138 -8.72 17.76 45.29
C GLY A 138 -8.79 16.25 45.52
N ALA A 139 -8.58 15.83 46.73
CA ALA A 139 -8.70 14.47 47.23
C ALA A 139 -10.17 13.95 47.14
N GLY A 140 -10.31 12.64 47.00
CA GLY A 140 -11.59 11.98 47.22
C GLY A 140 -11.58 10.55 46.69
N GLY A 141 -11.35 9.59 47.60
CA GLY A 141 -11.39 8.17 47.32
C GLY A 141 -12.82 7.64 47.06
N SER A 142 -12.87 6.55 46.37
CA SER A 142 -13.75 5.41 46.67
C SER A 142 -13.37 4.24 45.77
N GLU A 143 -13.07 3.15 46.44
CA GLU A 143 -13.00 1.80 45.91
C GLU A 143 -14.30 1.47 45.16
N LEU A 144 -14.16 0.87 43.99
CA LEU A 144 -15.15 -0.03 43.47
C LEU A 144 -14.46 -1.18 42.77
N ASP A 145 -14.45 -2.25 43.49
CA ASP A 145 -14.32 -3.63 43.15
C ASP A 145 -15.21 -3.93 41.94
N ASP A 146 -14.65 -4.34 40.83
CA ASP A 146 -15.44 -4.89 39.74
C ASP A 146 -14.80 -6.19 39.26
N GLN A 147 -15.35 -7.25 39.85
CA GLN A 147 -15.12 -8.63 39.43
C GLN A 147 -15.73 -8.82 38.06
N ILE A 148 -14.92 -9.28 37.14
CA ILE A 148 -15.35 -9.75 35.82
C ILE A 148 -15.83 -11.19 35.98
N PRO A 149 -17.12 -11.51 35.71
CA PRO A 149 -17.59 -12.89 35.59
C PRO A 149 -17.28 -13.41 34.16
N PHE A 150 -16.78 -14.61 34.12
CA PHE A 150 -16.61 -15.38 32.91
C PHE A 150 -17.93 -15.71 32.23
#